data_218e4d8621ab78e3ecd9ec108e7869bd
#
_entry.id   218e4d8621ab78e3ecd9ec108e7869bd
#
_cell.length_a   1.000
_cell.length_b   1.000
_cell.length_c   1.000
_cell.angle_alpha   90.00
_cell.angle_beta   90.00
_cell.angle_gamma   90.00
#
_symmetry.space_group_name_H-M   'P 1'
#
loop_
_entity.id
_entity.type
_entity.pdbx_description
1 polymer ?
#
loop_
_entity_poly.entity_id
_entity_poly.type
_entity_poly.pdbx_seq_one_letter_code
_entity_poly.pdbx_strand_id
1 'polypeptide(L)'
;MTAGAKRRPKDLRRQRRPGSHSCWDHLVVAPLWVSYEANLGTLLRTCDAVGACMAIPDTAHYHRSLERGDTLSRRPHIHWVRTSKGLWIEQQRAKGRVVVAVELAEDATPLTRLEPARGPTVVLLGHEHHGVPDDVWPLLDAVVEIPMVGMGSSLNVAVAGSLVLYKLAGLA
;
A
#
# COMPACT_ATOMS: atom_id res chain seq x y z
N MET A 1 11.60 3.43 -33.89
CA MET A 1 12.03 2.81 -32.60
C MET A 1 11.82 1.32 -32.70
N THR A 2 12.89 0.52 -32.68
CA THR A 2 12.80 -0.94 -32.64
C THR A 2 12.48 -1.38 -31.22
N ALA A 3 11.41 -2.18 -31.03
CA ALA A 3 11.09 -2.75 -29.74
C ALA A 3 12.25 -3.62 -29.25
N GLY A 4 12.75 -3.39 -28.04
CA GLY A 4 13.82 -4.18 -27.45
C GLY A 4 13.40 -5.64 -27.20
N ALA A 5 14.37 -6.53 -27.06
CA ALA A 5 14.11 -7.94 -26.76
C ALA A 5 13.38 -8.13 -25.44
N LYS A 6 12.43 -9.07 -25.39
CA LYS A 6 11.68 -9.43 -24.17
C LYS A 6 12.64 -9.92 -23.08
N ARG A 7 12.63 -9.25 -21.92
CA ARG A 7 13.40 -9.68 -20.74
C ARG A 7 12.80 -10.93 -20.10
N ARG A 8 13.62 -11.86 -19.65
CA ARG A 8 13.18 -13.04 -18.93
C ARG A 8 13.10 -12.74 -17.42
N PRO A 9 12.16 -13.34 -16.67
CA PRO A 9 12.03 -13.10 -15.23
C PRO A 9 13.33 -13.33 -14.43
N LYS A 10 14.18 -14.29 -14.86
CA LYS A 10 15.49 -14.56 -14.25
C LYS A 10 16.47 -13.38 -14.38
N ASP A 11 16.38 -12.61 -15.45
CA ASP A 11 17.28 -11.48 -15.70
C ASP A 11 16.90 -10.29 -14.80
N LEU A 12 15.60 -10.15 -14.49
CA LEU A 12 15.09 -9.16 -13.53
C LEU A 12 15.50 -9.47 -12.09
N ARG A 13 15.61 -10.75 -11.72
CA ARG A 13 16.02 -11.16 -10.36
C ARG A 13 17.45 -10.74 -10.02
N ARG A 14 18.33 -10.61 -11.01
CA ARG A 14 19.72 -10.14 -10.82
C ARG A 14 19.82 -8.64 -10.54
N GLN A 15 18.80 -7.87 -10.88
CA GLN A 15 18.75 -6.42 -10.66
C GLN A 15 18.08 -6.04 -9.33
N ARG A 16 17.56 -7.02 -8.58
CA ARG A 16 16.96 -6.78 -7.26
C ARG A 16 18.05 -6.34 -6.30
N ARG A 17 17.76 -5.28 -5.52
CA ARG A 17 18.66 -4.75 -4.51
C ARG A 17 19.08 -5.89 -3.56
N PRO A 18 20.38 -6.22 -3.46
CA PRO A 18 20.86 -7.12 -2.41
C PRO A 18 20.82 -6.32 -1.10
N GLY A 19 20.19 -6.84 -0.07
CA GLY A 19 20.20 -6.22 1.25
C GLY A 19 19.16 -6.83 2.17
N SER A 20 19.46 -6.85 3.44
CA SER A 20 18.50 -7.11 4.50
C SER A 20 17.48 -5.97 4.51
N HIS A 21 16.26 -6.30 4.21
CA HIS A 21 15.17 -5.38 4.16
C HIS A 21 14.69 -5.05 5.59
N SER A 22 14.87 -3.82 6.02
CA SER A 22 14.25 -3.33 7.24
C SER A 22 12.87 -2.77 6.90
N CYS A 23 11.84 -3.50 7.26
CA CYS A 23 10.46 -3.09 7.00
C CYS A 23 10.08 -1.77 7.68
N TRP A 24 10.88 -1.30 8.60
CA TRP A 24 10.56 -0.11 9.35
C TRP A 24 11.19 1.16 8.77
N ASP A 25 11.98 1.03 7.74
CA ASP A 25 12.71 2.15 7.14
C ASP A 25 12.18 2.58 5.78
N HIS A 26 10.99 2.08 5.36
CA HIS A 26 10.41 2.37 4.05
C HIS A 26 8.88 2.25 4.03
N LEU A 27 8.29 1.95 2.86
CA LEU A 27 6.86 1.92 2.66
C LEU A 27 6.18 0.70 3.30
N VAL A 28 5.09 0.96 4.01
CA VAL A 28 4.17 -0.05 4.52
C VAL A 28 2.77 0.27 3.99
N VAL A 29 2.17 -0.61 3.20
CA VAL A 29 0.75 -0.48 2.87
C VAL A 29 -0.09 -1.13 3.96
N ALA A 30 -1.12 -0.44 4.40
CA ALA A 30 -1.97 -0.87 5.50
C ALA A 30 -3.46 -0.91 5.09
N PRO A 31 -3.91 -1.99 4.40
CA PRO A 31 -5.29 -2.19 4.00
C PRO A 31 -6.12 -2.67 5.20
N LEU A 32 -6.24 -1.82 6.22
CA LEU A 32 -6.79 -2.20 7.52
C LEU A 32 -8.31 -2.48 7.49
N TRP A 33 -9.00 -1.97 6.48
CA TRP A 33 -10.45 -2.11 6.34
C TRP A 33 -10.87 -2.84 5.07
N VAL A 34 -9.92 -3.22 4.22
CA VAL A 34 -10.20 -3.91 2.95
C VAL A 34 -10.90 -5.24 3.22
N SER A 35 -12.05 -5.43 2.57
CA SER A 35 -12.95 -6.56 2.79
C SER A 35 -12.78 -7.68 1.76
N TYR A 36 -12.49 -7.33 0.51
CA TYR A 36 -12.41 -8.33 -0.57
C TYR A 36 -11.03 -9.00 -0.63
N GLU A 37 -11.01 -10.32 -0.49
CA GLU A 37 -9.80 -11.16 -0.46
C GLU A 37 -8.88 -10.94 -1.68
N ALA A 38 -9.46 -10.79 -2.88
CA ALA A 38 -8.72 -10.58 -4.12
C ALA A 38 -7.87 -9.29 -4.09
N ASN A 39 -8.32 -8.25 -3.39
CA ASN A 39 -7.59 -6.99 -3.23
C ASN A 39 -6.30 -7.18 -2.43
N LEU A 40 -6.35 -8.01 -1.37
CA LEU A 40 -5.17 -8.30 -0.54
C LEU A 40 -4.09 -9.04 -1.33
N GLY A 41 -4.47 -10.02 -2.15
CA GLY A 41 -3.53 -10.74 -3.02
C GLY A 41 -2.87 -9.83 -4.06
N THR A 42 -3.63 -8.90 -4.64
CA THR A 42 -3.12 -7.90 -5.59
C THR A 42 -2.13 -6.94 -4.90
N LEU A 43 -2.49 -6.43 -3.72
CA LEU A 43 -1.62 -5.56 -2.93
C LEU A 43 -0.33 -6.26 -2.50
N LEU A 44 -0.41 -7.53 -2.13
CA LEU A 44 0.77 -8.32 -1.76
C LEU A 44 1.77 -8.41 -2.91
N ARG A 45 1.28 -8.61 -4.16
CA ARG A 45 2.13 -8.59 -5.36
C ARG A 45 2.74 -7.21 -5.62
N THR A 46 1.96 -6.16 -5.39
CA THR A 46 2.48 -4.79 -5.50
C THR A 46 3.57 -4.52 -4.46
N CYS A 47 3.39 -4.96 -3.21
CA CYS A 47 4.42 -4.88 -2.18
C CYS A 47 5.73 -5.56 -2.62
N ASP A 48 5.64 -6.78 -3.17
CA ASP A 48 6.82 -7.47 -3.72
C ASP A 48 7.49 -6.67 -4.85
N ALA A 49 6.68 -6.08 -5.73
CA ALA A 49 7.18 -5.33 -6.89
C ALA A 49 7.92 -4.05 -6.50
N VAL A 50 7.42 -3.30 -5.51
CA VAL A 50 8.01 -2.02 -5.08
C VAL A 50 8.95 -2.15 -3.89
N GLY A 51 9.05 -3.33 -3.27
CA GLY A 51 9.85 -3.57 -2.08
C GLY A 51 9.20 -3.04 -0.79
N ALA A 52 7.87 -2.88 -0.76
CA ALA A 52 7.11 -2.48 0.42
C ALA A 52 6.75 -3.67 1.31
N CYS A 53 6.32 -3.38 2.56
CA CYS A 53 5.67 -4.34 3.44
C CYS A 53 4.15 -4.12 3.49
N MET A 54 3.43 -5.09 4.03
CA MET A 54 1.99 -4.97 4.26
C MET A 54 1.68 -5.07 5.75
N ALA A 55 0.79 -4.23 6.26
CA ALA A 55 0.26 -4.30 7.62
C ALA A 55 -1.23 -4.62 7.58
N ILE A 56 -1.67 -5.70 8.20
CA ILE A 56 -3.06 -6.17 8.19
C ILE A 56 -3.50 -6.67 9.57
N PRO A 57 -4.80 -6.56 9.91
CA PRO A 57 -5.35 -7.08 11.13
C PRO A 57 -5.09 -8.59 11.31
N ASP A 58 -4.69 -8.99 12.52
CA ASP A 58 -4.48 -10.39 12.88
C ASP A 58 -5.83 -11.07 13.17
N THR A 59 -6.57 -11.37 12.09
CA THR A 59 -7.89 -12.03 12.17
C THR A 59 -7.99 -13.19 11.20
N ALA A 60 -8.88 -14.13 11.50
CA ALA A 60 -9.11 -15.30 10.65
C ALA A 60 -9.48 -14.95 9.19
N HIS A 61 -10.15 -13.79 8.97
CA HIS A 61 -10.47 -13.29 7.64
C HIS A 61 -9.18 -13.02 6.84
N TYR A 62 -8.25 -12.22 7.37
CA TYR A 62 -7.03 -11.86 6.68
C TYR A 62 -6.07 -13.03 6.49
N HIS A 63 -6.02 -13.98 7.44
CA HIS A 63 -5.24 -15.20 7.26
C HIS A 63 -5.75 -16.03 6.08
N ARG A 64 -7.07 -16.28 6.00
CA ARG A 64 -7.67 -17.02 4.86
C ARG A 64 -7.49 -16.29 3.54
N SER A 65 -7.61 -14.97 3.54
CA SER A 65 -7.42 -14.15 2.33
C SER A 65 -6.02 -14.27 1.77
N LEU A 66 -5.00 -14.29 2.62
CA LEU A 66 -3.62 -14.49 2.21
C LEU A 66 -3.36 -15.90 1.67
N GLU A 67 -3.95 -16.92 2.30
CA GLU A 67 -3.82 -18.31 1.82
C GLU A 67 -4.35 -18.49 0.40
N ARG A 68 -5.47 -17.83 0.08
CA ARG A 68 -6.12 -17.92 -1.23
C ARG A 68 -5.51 -17.00 -2.29
N GLY A 69 -5.10 -15.80 -1.89
CA GLY A 69 -4.61 -14.75 -2.79
C GLY A 69 -3.13 -14.80 -3.09
N ASP A 70 -2.35 -15.54 -2.30
CA ASP A 70 -0.90 -15.57 -2.43
C ASP A 70 -0.41 -16.57 -3.48
N THR A 71 0.14 -16.02 -4.54
CA THR A 71 0.78 -16.76 -5.63
C THR A 71 2.28 -16.49 -5.70
N LEU A 72 2.86 -15.86 -4.66
CA LEU A 72 4.27 -15.53 -4.60
C LEU A 72 5.07 -16.68 -3.99
N SER A 73 6.20 -17.03 -4.61
CA SER A 73 7.14 -18.01 -4.07
C SER A 73 7.85 -17.53 -2.81
N ARG A 74 7.89 -16.21 -2.59
CA ARG A 74 8.42 -15.54 -1.40
C ARG A 74 7.56 -14.33 -1.09
N ARG A 75 6.93 -14.33 0.07
CA ARG A 75 6.07 -13.23 0.52
C ARG A 75 6.88 -12.01 0.94
N PRO A 76 6.39 -10.78 0.65
CA PRO A 76 6.77 -9.58 1.38
C PRO A 76 6.53 -9.78 2.88
N HIS A 77 7.22 -8.98 3.71
CA HIS A 77 7.00 -9.04 5.13
C HIS A 77 5.60 -8.53 5.49
N ILE A 78 4.91 -9.25 6.36
CA ILE A 78 3.59 -8.91 6.87
C ILE A 78 3.68 -8.54 8.33
N HIS A 79 3.20 -7.33 8.65
CA HIS A 79 3.03 -6.84 10.00
C HIS A 79 1.60 -7.16 10.47
N TRP A 80 1.47 -8.07 11.41
CA TRP A 80 0.19 -8.41 12.00
C TRP A 80 -0.23 -7.36 13.03
N VAL A 81 -1.35 -6.67 12.77
CA VAL A 81 -1.93 -5.66 13.65
C VAL A 81 -2.80 -6.35 14.69
N ARG A 82 -2.34 -6.38 15.94
CA ARG A 82 -2.97 -7.07 17.08
C ARG A 82 -3.66 -6.13 18.07
N THR A 83 -3.60 -4.82 17.80
CA THR A 83 -4.28 -3.78 18.57
C THR A 83 -5.46 -3.22 17.79
N SER A 84 -6.20 -2.27 18.35
CA SER A 84 -7.15 -1.50 17.54
C SER A 84 -6.41 -0.78 16.41
N LYS A 85 -7.10 -0.56 15.29
CA LYS A 85 -6.50 0.05 14.10
C LYS A 85 -6.02 1.47 14.39
N GLY A 86 -6.83 2.27 15.11
CA GLY A 86 -6.46 3.61 15.54
C GLY A 86 -5.20 3.61 16.40
N LEU A 87 -5.16 2.79 17.45
CA LEU A 87 -3.97 2.69 18.32
C LEU A 87 -2.72 2.26 17.54
N TRP A 88 -2.86 1.34 16.58
CA TRP A 88 -1.73 0.95 15.73
C TRP A 88 -1.22 2.14 14.90
N ILE A 89 -2.12 2.95 14.33
CA ILE A 89 -1.77 4.14 13.55
C ILE A 89 -1.05 5.16 14.44
N GLU A 90 -1.57 5.44 15.63
CA GLU A 90 -0.91 6.31 16.61
C GLU A 90 0.51 5.84 16.94
N GLN A 91 0.69 4.53 17.13
CA GLN A 91 2.01 3.94 17.35
C GLN A 91 2.96 4.12 16.15
N GLN A 92 2.44 4.09 14.91
CA GLN A 92 3.28 4.36 13.73
C GLN A 92 3.73 5.83 13.71
N ARG A 93 2.83 6.77 13.99
CA ARG A 93 3.17 8.19 14.10
C ARG A 93 4.17 8.47 15.21
N ALA A 94 3.97 7.86 16.38
CA ALA A 94 4.91 8.00 17.52
C ALA A 94 6.33 7.49 17.19
N LYS A 95 6.46 6.60 16.20
CA LYS A 95 7.74 6.14 15.65
C LYS A 95 8.31 7.04 14.54
N GLY A 96 7.71 8.21 14.31
CA GLY A 96 8.14 9.17 13.30
C GLY A 96 7.78 8.79 11.86
N ARG A 97 6.76 7.95 11.66
CA ARG A 97 6.29 7.60 10.31
C ARG A 97 5.28 8.60 9.82
N VAL A 98 5.35 8.92 8.54
CA VAL A 98 4.32 9.67 7.84
C VAL A 98 3.15 8.74 7.54
N VAL A 99 1.94 9.12 7.94
CA VAL A 99 0.71 8.36 7.69
C VAL A 99 -0.09 9.04 6.59
N VAL A 100 -0.21 8.35 5.46
CA VAL A 100 -0.90 8.85 4.26
C VAL A 100 -2.13 7.99 4.01
N ALA A 101 -3.29 8.59 3.83
CA ALA A 101 -4.49 7.89 3.37
C ALA A 101 -4.67 8.05 1.86
N VAL A 102 -5.24 7.04 1.20
CA VAL A 102 -5.69 7.14 -0.20
C VAL A 102 -7.20 7.28 -0.19
N GLU A 103 -7.67 8.52 -0.38
CA GLU A 103 -9.08 8.87 -0.24
C GLU A 103 -9.40 10.17 -0.99
N LEU A 104 -10.69 10.46 -1.21
CA LEU A 104 -11.15 11.75 -1.73
C LEU A 104 -11.31 12.74 -0.58
N ALA A 105 -10.66 13.91 -0.68
CA ALA A 105 -10.78 14.99 0.30
C ALA A 105 -10.51 16.36 -0.34
N GLU A 106 -11.07 17.41 0.26
CA GLU A 106 -10.92 18.79 -0.26
C GLU A 106 -9.45 19.21 -0.40
N ASP A 107 -8.61 18.88 0.58
CA ASP A 107 -7.18 19.24 0.61
C ASP A 107 -6.26 18.08 0.21
N ALA A 108 -6.78 17.06 -0.48
CA ALA A 108 -5.98 15.92 -0.90
C ALA A 108 -4.92 16.31 -1.94
N THR A 109 -3.75 15.73 -1.82
CA THR A 109 -2.70 15.85 -2.84
C THR A 109 -3.06 14.96 -4.04
N PRO A 110 -3.24 15.51 -5.24
CA PRO A 110 -3.45 14.70 -6.43
C PRO A 110 -2.26 13.76 -6.69
N LEU A 111 -2.53 12.52 -7.08
CA LEU A 111 -1.48 11.53 -7.40
C LEU A 111 -0.41 12.07 -8.36
N THR A 112 -0.82 12.95 -9.30
CA THR A 112 0.10 13.57 -10.26
C THR A 112 1.14 14.47 -9.62
N ARG A 113 0.87 15.00 -8.42
CA ARG A 113 1.76 15.87 -7.64
C ARG A 113 2.43 15.17 -6.47
N LEU A 114 2.09 13.89 -6.25
CA LEU A 114 2.67 13.12 -5.16
C LEU A 114 4.16 12.87 -5.43
N GLU A 115 5.00 13.27 -4.50
CA GLU A 115 6.45 13.06 -4.56
C GLU A 115 6.83 11.70 -3.96
N PRO A 116 7.97 11.12 -4.36
CA PRO A 116 8.52 9.94 -3.70
C PRO A 116 8.69 10.13 -2.20
N ALA A 117 8.44 9.08 -1.43
CA ALA A 117 8.57 9.12 0.02
C ALA A 117 10.02 9.43 0.43
N ARG A 118 10.19 10.43 1.30
CA ARG A 118 11.50 10.87 1.82
C ARG A 118 11.90 10.15 3.10
N GLY A 119 11.01 9.36 3.67
CA GLY A 119 11.21 8.65 4.92
C GLY A 119 10.20 7.53 5.11
N PRO A 120 10.21 6.87 6.28
CA PRO A 120 9.29 5.79 6.58
C PRO A 120 7.83 6.26 6.48
N THR A 121 7.06 5.60 5.62
CA THR A 121 5.68 6.00 5.29
C THR A 121 4.73 4.82 5.38
N VAL A 122 3.58 5.04 6.00
CA VAL A 122 2.44 4.12 6.05
C VAL A 122 1.35 4.63 5.13
N VAL A 123 0.90 3.79 4.20
CA VAL A 123 -0.18 4.08 3.26
C VAL A 123 -1.44 3.35 3.72
N LEU A 124 -2.42 4.08 4.24
CA LEU A 124 -3.70 3.54 4.67
C LEU A 124 -4.65 3.39 3.47
N LEU A 125 -5.28 2.23 3.39
CA LEU A 125 -6.36 1.97 2.45
C LEU A 125 -7.64 1.66 3.21
N GLY A 126 -8.71 2.37 2.85
CA GLY A 126 -10.02 2.25 3.44
C GLY A 126 -10.81 1.04 2.95
N HIS A 127 -12.02 0.90 3.45
CA HIS A 127 -13.00 -0.08 2.99
C HIS A 127 -13.51 0.31 1.60
N GLU A 128 -13.80 -0.66 0.74
CA GLU A 128 -14.21 -0.44 -0.66
C GLU A 128 -15.47 0.44 -0.81
N HIS A 129 -16.35 0.46 0.19
CA HIS A 129 -17.60 1.23 0.15
C HIS A 129 -17.66 2.36 1.19
N HIS A 130 -16.88 2.29 2.24
CA HIS A 130 -16.96 3.22 3.37
C HIS A 130 -15.71 4.08 3.54
N GLY A 131 -14.67 3.81 2.75
CA GLY A 131 -13.40 4.54 2.82
C GLY A 131 -12.66 4.36 4.15
N VAL A 132 -11.87 5.36 4.50
CA VAL A 132 -11.16 5.47 5.78
C VAL A 132 -12.12 6.03 6.82
N PRO A 133 -12.30 5.40 8.00
CA PRO A 133 -13.22 5.88 9.05
C PRO A 133 -12.87 7.28 9.57
N ASP A 134 -13.90 8.05 9.93
CA ASP A 134 -13.77 9.45 10.35
C ASP A 134 -12.89 9.63 11.59
N ASP A 135 -12.90 8.68 12.52
CA ASP A 135 -12.09 8.69 13.73
C ASP A 135 -10.59 8.57 13.46
N VAL A 136 -10.21 8.15 12.26
CA VAL A 136 -8.81 8.04 11.84
C VAL A 136 -8.28 9.34 11.21
N TRP A 137 -9.16 10.18 10.70
CA TRP A 137 -8.75 11.41 9.99
C TRP A 137 -7.80 12.32 10.79
N PRO A 138 -8.00 12.54 12.11
CA PRO A 138 -7.07 13.34 12.91
C PRO A 138 -5.66 12.72 13.04
N LEU A 139 -5.51 11.46 12.66
CA LEU A 139 -4.22 10.72 12.70
C LEU A 139 -3.46 10.77 11.38
N LEU A 140 -4.04 11.37 10.33
CA LEU A 140 -3.42 11.45 9.01
C LEU A 140 -2.45 12.64 8.95
N ASP A 141 -1.32 12.43 8.30
CA ASP A 141 -0.36 13.50 7.99
C ASP A 141 -0.61 14.04 6.56
N ALA A 142 -1.20 13.22 5.67
CA ALA A 142 -1.58 13.62 4.33
C ALA A 142 -2.69 12.71 3.77
N VAL A 143 -3.43 13.23 2.80
CA VAL A 143 -4.37 12.47 1.99
C VAL A 143 -3.96 12.57 0.53
N VAL A 144 -4.02 11.47 -0.19
CA VAL A 144 -3.72 11.40 -1.62
C VAL A 144 -4.97 10.99 -2.36
N GLU A 145 -5.36 11.77 -3.35
CA GLU A 145 -6.45 11.44 -4.26
C GLU A 145 -5.94 10.97 -5.62
N ILE A 146 -6.70 10.11 -6.27
CA ILE A 146 -6.46 9.72 -7.66
C ILE A 146 -7.50 10.43 -8.51
N PRO A 147 -7.12 11.43 -9.34
CA PRO A 147 -8.07 12.17 -10.16
C PRO A 147 -8.82 11.25 -11.11
N MET A 148 -10.13 11.38 -11.14
CA MET A 148 -11.04 10.61 -12.01
C MET A 148 -11.60 11.52 -13.10
N VAL A 149 -11.55 11.09 -14.35
CA VAL A 149 -12.11 11.83 -15.51
C VAL A 149 -13.44 11.24 -15.96
N GLY A 150 -13.70 9.97 -15.63
CA GLY A 150 -14.91 9.25 -15.99
C GLY A 150 -16.08 9.50 -15.05
N MET A 151 -17.16 8.74 -15.25
CA MET A 151 -18.38 8.80 -14.44
C MET A 151 -18.28 8.08 -13.09
N GLY A 152 -17.28 7.21 -12.92
CA GLY A 152 -17.05 6.48 -11.68
C GLY A 152 -16.52 7.38 -10.58
N SER A 153 -16.96 7.14 -9.34
CA SER A 153 -16.52 7.90 -8.15
C SER A 153 -15.27 7.35 -7.48
N SER A 154 -14.83 6.12 -7.82
CA SER A 154 -13.69 5.48 -7.19
C SER A 154 -13.02 4.43 -8.08
N LEU A 155 -11.77 4.12 -7.78
CA LEU A 155 -11.05 2.96 -8.32
C LEU A 155 -11.15 1.78 -7.36
N ASN A 156 -10.89 0.58 -7.89
CA ASN A 156 -10.63 -0.57 -7.03
C ASN A 156 -9.49 -0.24 -6.04
N VAL A 157 -9.68 -0.57 -4.77
CA VAL A 157 -8.76 -0.20 -3.68
C VAL A 157 -7.34 -0.74 -3.87
N ALA A 158 -7.19 -1.93 -4.45
CA ALA A 158 -5.87 -2.49 -4.73
C ALA A 158 -5.18 -1.79 -5.90
N VAL A 159 -5.94 -1.35 -6.90
CA VAL A 159 -5.43 -0.52 -8.01
C VAL A 159 -4.98 0.83 -7.46
N ALA A 160 -5.83 1.50 -6.68
CA ALA A 160 -5.52 2.78 -6.05
C ALA A 160 -4.24 2.70 -5.19
N GLY A 161 -4.19 1.72 -4.29
CA GLY A 161 -3.01 1.47 -3.46
C GLY A 161 -1.75 1.18 -4.27
N SER A 162 -1.87 0.43 -5.37
CA SER A 162 -0.73 0.12 -6.24
C SER A 162 -0.15 1.37 -6.91
N LEU A 163 -1.00 2.25 -7.44
CA LEU A 163 -0.57 3.51 -8.07
C LEU A 163 0.18 4.39 -7.08
N VAL A 164 -0.37 4.56 -5.87
CA VAL A 164 0.25 5.37 -4.82
C VAL A 164 1.57 4.77 -4.35
N LEU A 165 1.64 3.44 -4.17
CA LEU A 165 2.87 2.75 -3.77
C LEU A 165 3.99 2.90 -4.81
N TYR A 166 3.69 2.76 -6.10
CA TYR A 166 4.68 2.97 -7.17
C TYR A 166 5.21 4.40 -7.17
N LYS A 167 4.33 5.38 -6.98
CA LYS A 167 4.69 6.79 -6.92
C LYS A 167 5.59 7.09 -5.72
N LEU A 168 5.18 6.66 -4.52
CA LEU A 168 5.95 6.85 -3.30
C LEU A 168 7.29 6.10 -3.31
N ALA A 169 7.38 4.97 -4.02
CA ALA A 169 8.62 4.25 -4.23
C ALA A 169 9.58 4.91 -5.25
N GLY A 170 9.16 5.99 -5.93
CA GLY A 170 9.93 6.64 -6.99
C GLY A 170 10.08 5.79 -8.25
N LEU A 171 9.09 4.95 -8.56
CA LEU A 171 9.07 4.03 -9.70
C LEU A 171 8.08 4.44 -10.79
N ALA A 172 7.30 5.49 -10.56
CA ALA A 172 6.31 6.05 -11.50
C ALA A 172 6.35 7.57 -11.54
#